data_5cb70013980506c776e1642d4ed028e0
#
_entry.id   5cb70013980506c776e1642d4ed028e0
#
_cell.length_a   1.000
_cell.length_b   1.000
_cell.length_c   1.000
_cell.angle_alpha   90.00
_cell.angle_beta   90.00
_cell.angle_gamma   90.00
#
_symmetry.space_group_name_H-M   'P 1'
#
loop_
_entity.id
_entity.type
_entity.pdbx_description
1 polymer ?
#
loop_
_entity_poly.entity_id
_entity_poly.type
_entity_poly.pdbx_seq_one_letter_code
_entity_poly.pdbx_strand_id
1 'polypeptide(L)'
;MHVRNRNVDTGMRFRSRNADTGIIILENKSRNKEYIESLREGERINEIYLCKVKQSALTKAGKPYDTLILQDKTGTLDAKIWEPGSVGIDEFDSLDYIAVMGDITSFQGNLQLNVKRVRKVQEGEYDPKDYLPVSDKDIDQMYEELKGLIASIKEVHLKKLLESFFVEDADFEKRFKFHSAAKTVHHGFVGGLLEHSLSVAKHCDYFAGCYPMLNRDLLITAAIFHDIGKLEELSTFPENDYTDDGQLLGHIIIGTEMVGDRIRTIPDFPKGLASELKHCILAHHGELEFGSPKKPALPEALALSFADNIDAKMETVREIFNNVPENNQEWQGYNRLLESNIRRSGKL
;
A
#
# COMPACT_ATOMS: atom_id res chain seq x y z
N MET A 1 59.44 20.86 9.92
CA MET A 1 58.65 20.63 11.16
C MET A 1 57.31 20.04 10.76
N HIS A 2 57.16 18.76 10.93
CA HIS A 2 55.93 18.00 10.63
C HIS A 2 55.04 17.97 11.88
N VAL A 3 53.82 18.44 11.79
CA VAL A 3 52.84 18.22 12.83
C VAL A 3 51.78 17.26 12.26
N ARG A 4 51.77 16.05 12.77
CA ARG A 4 50.74 15.04 12.51
C ARG A 4 49.52 15.33 13.39
N ASN A 5 48.34 15.63 12.77
CA ASN A 5 47.05 15.58 13.46
C ASN A 5 46.60 14.12 13.51
N ARG A 6 46.40 13.61 14.73
CA ARG A 6 45.71 12.34 15.01
C ARG A 6 44.22 12.68 15.24
N ASN A 7 43.35 12.23 14.36
CA ASN A 7 41.93 12.15 14.63
C ASN A 7 41.69 10.96 15.60
N VAL A 8 41.21 11.28 16.77
CA VAL A 8 40.70 10.30 17.74
C VAL A 8 39.23 10.12 17.48
N ASP A 9 38.86 9.00 16.93
CA ASP A 9 37.49 8.53 16.74
C ASP A 9 36.94 8.03 18.09
N THR A 10 36.12 8.86 18.76
CA THR A 10 35.42 8.45 19.97
C THR A 10 34.04 7.92 19.63
N GLY A 11 34.00 6.68 19.15
CA GLY A 11 32.76 5.91 19.00
C GLY A 11 32.12 5.66 20.38
N MET A 12 31.18 6.50 20.79
CA MET A 12 30.30 6.20 21.92
C MET A 12 29.32 5.09 21.54
N ARG A 13 29.62 3.87 22.04
CA ARG A 13 28.70 2.73 22.04
C ARG A 13 27.67 2.94 23.15
N PHE A 14 26.46 3.36 22.85
CA PHE A 14 25.34 3.20 23.75
C PHE A 14 24.88 1.74 23.75
N ARG A 15 25.24 1.01 24.80
CA ARG A 15 24.63 -0.28 25.13
C ARG A 15 23.35 -0.02 25.90
N SER A 16 22.18 -0.12 25.28
CA SER A 16 20.94 -0.28 26.02
C SER A 16 20.83 -1.77 26.43
N ARG A 17 21.04 -2.05 27.68
CA ARG A 17 20.73 -3.37 28.26
C ARG A 17 19.28 -3.33 28.72
N ASN A 18 18.36 -3.87 27.95
CA ASN A 18 17.11 -4.39 28.50
C ASN A 18 17.39 -5.81 28.99
N ALA A 19 17.65 -5.93 30.30
CA ALA A 19 18.23 -7.13 30.89
C ALA A 19 17.24 -8.27 31.16
N ASP A 20 15.93 -8.10 30.87
CA ASP A 20 14.91 -9.06 31.34
C ASP A 20 14.26 -9.96 30.27
N THR A 21 14.36 -9.68 28.99
CA THR A 21 13.66 -10.51 27.98
C THR A 21 14.55 -11.49 27.23
N GLY A 22 15.88 -11.34 27.28
CA GLY A 22 16.83 -12.23 26.59
C GLY A 22 16.70 -12.25 25.05
N ILE A 23 15.85 -11.42 24.48
CA ILE A 23 15.76 -11.18 23.04
C ILE A 23 16.78 -10.10 22.72
N ILE A 24 17.97 -10.48 22.30
CA ILE A 24 18.98 -9.57 21.77
C ILE A 24 18.76 -9.56 20.26
N ILE A 25 17.89 -8.66 19.78
CA ILE A 25 17.98 -8.24 18.38
C ILE A 25 19.18 -7.31 18.35
N LEU A 26 20.31 -7.85 17.96
CA LEU A 26 21.53 -7.07 17.76
C LEU A 26 21.24 -6.05 16.67
N GLU A 27 21.53 -4.77 16.97
CA GLU A 27 21.67 -3.70 15.98
C GLU A 27 22.75 -4.12 14.95
N ASN A 28 22.35 -4.90 13.97
CA ASN A 28 23.18 -5.18 12.81
C ASN A 28 22.32 -4.95 11.55
N LYS A 29 22.47 -3.76 10.97
CA LYS A 29 21.98 -3.40 9.63
C LYS A 29 22.51 -4.30 8.49
N SER A 30 23.15 -5.42 8.81
CA SER A 30 23.79 -6.33 7.84
C SER A 30 23.45 -7.80 8.00
N ARG A 31 22.50 -8.18 8.88
CA ARG A 31 22.03 -9.56 8.92
C ARG A 31 20.95 -9.74 7.86
N ASN A 32 21.16 -10.69 6.93
CA ASN A 32 20.11 -11.08 6.00
C ASN A 32 18.91 -11.57 6.82
N LYS A 33 17.76 -10.93 6.65
CA LYS A 33 16.50 -11.34 7.26
C LYS A 33 16.13 -12.73 6.76
N GLU A 34 15.73 -13.61 7.67
CA GLU A 34 15.19 -14.92 7.33
C GLU A 34 13.70 -14.79 7.05
N TYR A 35 13.34 -14.79 5.75
CA TYR A 35 11.95 -14.69 5.32
C TYR A 35 11.22 -16.02 5.47
N ILE A 36 9.88 -15.94 5.62
CA ILE A 36 9.00 -17.11 5.84
C ILE A 36 9.20 -18.18 4.77
N GLU A 37 9.34 -17.80 3.49
CA GLU A 37 9.54 -18.76 2.39
C GLU A 37 10.81 -19.60 2.52
N SER A 38 11.81 -19.12 3.24
CA SER A 38 13.09 -19.81 3.43
C SER A 38 13.13 -20.72 4.65
N LEU A 39 12.12 -20.65 5.54
CA LEU A 39 12.10 -21.39 6.80
C LEU A 39 11.89 -22.88 6.60
N ARG A 40 12.54 -23.69 7.47
CA ARG A 40 12.44 -25.14 7.45
C ARG A 40 12.16 -25.71 8.83
N GLU A 41 11.53 -26.88 8.87
CA GLU A 41 11.30 -27.63 10.10
C GLU A 41 12.62 -27.90 10.85
N GLY A 42 12.59 -27.70 12.17
CA GLY A 42 13.74 -27.89 13.06
C GLY A 42 14.62 -26.66 13.25
N GLU A 43 14.38 -25.57 12.50
CA GLU A 43 15.13 -24.32 12.67
C GLU A 43 14.66 -23.56 13.91
N ARG A 44 15.61 -22.82 14.51
CA ARG A 44 15.34 -21.88 15.58
C ARG A 44 15.48 -20.47 15.06
N ILE A 45 14.42 -19.68 15.15
CA ILE A 45 14.39 -18.31 14.65
C ILE A 45 14.40 -17.27 15.78
N ASN A 46 14.91 -16.09 15.45
CA ASN A 46 14.82 -14.86 16.24
C ASN A 46 14.69 -13.69 15.27
N GLU A 47 13.44 -13.43 14.83
CA GLU A 47 13.13 -12.49 13.76
C GLU A 47 11.92 -11.62 14.10
N ILE A 48 11.76 -10.52 13.35
CA ILE A 48 10.59 -9.63 13.44
C ILE A 48 9.59 -10.05 12.39
N TYR A 49 8.31 -10.15 12.79
CA TYR A 49 7.17 -10.36 11.88
C TYR A 49 6.03 -9.40 12.22
N LEU A 50 5.17 -9.15 11.25
CA LEU A 50 3.86 -8.55 11.49
C LEU A 50 2.92 -9.62 12.07
N CYS A 51 2.34 -9.38 13.23
CA CYS A 51 1.26 -10.22 13.77
C CYS A 51 -0.06 -9.89 13.08
N LYS A 52 -0.37 -10.54 11.97
CA LYS A 52 -1.60 -10.26 11.21
C LYS A 52 -2.87 -10.59 12.01
N VAL A 53 -2.86 -11.70 12.75
CA VAL A 53 -3.98 -12.16 13.56
C VAL A 53 -3.45 -12.70 14.88
N LYS A 54 -4.15 -12.37 15.98
CA LYS A 54 -3.99 -12.98 17.32
C LYS A 54 -5.33 -13.44 17.84
N GLN A 55 -5.42 -14.68 18.24
CA GLN A 55 -6.62 -15.27 18.84
C GLN A 55 -6.25 -16.07 20.07
N SER A 56 -6.88 -15.73 21.20
CA SER A 56 -6.72 -16.48 22.44
C SER A 56 -7.77 -17.59 22.54
N ALA A 57 -7.36 -18.77 22.97
CA ALA A 57 -8.21 -19.94 23.13
C ALA A 57 -7.79 -20.76 24.36
N LEU A 58 -8.61 -21.76 24.71
CA LEU A 58 -8.30 -22.71 25.77
C LEU A 58 -8.02 -24.10 25.18
N THR A 59 -6.99 -24.75 25.67
CA THR A 59 -6.74 -26.17 25.38
C THR A 59 -7.86 -27.04 25.97
N LYS A 60 -7.96 -28.32 25.60
CA LYS A 60 -8.89 -29.31 26.20
C LYS A 60 -8.70 -29.43 27.70
N ALA A 61 -7.53 -29.10 28.23
CA ALA A 61 -7.21 -29.11 29.66
C ALA A 61 -7.48 -27.76 30.35
N GLY A 62 -8.12 -26.79 29.67
CA GLY A 62 -8.45 -25.46 30.22
C GLY A 62 -7.26 -24.49 30.30
N LYS A 63 -6.10 -24.79 29.73
CA LYS A 63 -4.97 -23.89 29.74
C LYS A 63 -5.09 -22.87 28.57
N PRO A 64 -4.81 -21.57 28.82
CA PRO A 64 -4.82 -20.57 27.75
C PRO A 64 -3.65 -20.76 26.78
N TYR A 65 -3.89 -20.47 25.51
CA TYR A 65 -2.87 -20.36 24.49
C TYR A 65 -3.31 -19.36 23.42
N ASP A 66 -2.33 -18.74 22.76
CA ASP A 66 -2.61 -17.85 21.63
C ASP A 66 -2.23 -18.53 20.31
N THR A 67 -3.08 -18.33 19.32
CA THR A 67 -2.83 -18.65 17.93
C THR A 67 -2.51 -17.35 17.20
N LEU A 68 -1.42 -17.32 16.46
CA LEU A 68 -1.01 -16.18 15.68
C LEU A 68 -0.93 -16.56 14.20
N ILE A 69 -1.20 -15.59 13.33
CA ILE A 69 -0.76 -15.60 11.94
C ILE A 69 0.29 -14.51 11.82
N LEU A 70 1.53 -14.91 11.61
CA LEU A 70 2.67 -14.01 11.37
C LEU A 70 2.80 -13.79 9.87
N GLN A 71 3.24 -12.59 9.47
CA GLN A 71 3.39 -12.20 8.07
C GLN A 71 4.72 -11.50 7.83
N ASP A 72 5.33 -11.81 6.70
CA ASP A 72 6.31 -10.97 6.01
C ASP A 72 5.95 -10.84 4.52
N LYS A 73 6.77 -10.15 3.72
CA LYS A 73 6.52 -9.93 2.29
C LYS A 73 6.48 -11.20 1.45
N THR A 74 6.97 -12.33 1.97
CA THR A 74 7.06 -13.62 1.25
C THR A 74 5.90 -14.55 1.56
N GLY A 75 5.16 -14.32 2.66
CA GLY A 75 4.03 -15.15 3.02
C GLY A 75 3.57 -15.01 4.47
N THR A 76 2.82 -16.02 4.91
CA THR A 76 2.31 -16.14 6.28
C THR A 76 2.77 -17.42 6.95
N LEU A 77 2.91 -17.38 8.28
CA LEU A 77 3.34 -18.50 9.12
C LEU A 77 2.40 -18.62 10.32
N ASP A 78 1.83 -19.81 10.51
CA ASP A 78 1.11 -20.12 11.74
C ASP A 78 2.05 -20.15 12.93
N ALA A 79 1.63 -19.57 14.06
CA ALA A 79 2.41 -19.59 15.28
C ALA A 79 1.54 -19.86 16.52
N LYS A 80 2.15 -20.44 17.55
CA LYS A 80 1.51 -20.76 18.84
C LYS A 80 2.32 -20.24 19.99
N ILE A 81 1.63 -19.60 20.94
CA ILE A 81 2.14 -19.29 22.28
C ILE A 81 1.36 -20.14 23.27
N TRP A 82 2.02 -21.18 23.81
CA TRP A 82 1.36 -22.14 24.70
C TRP A 82 1.14 -21.63 26.12
N GLU A 83 1.88 -20.61 26.55
CA GLU A 83 1.78 -19.99 27.87
C GLU A 83 1.86 -18.46 27.73
N PRO A 84 0.76 -17.78 27.32
CA PRO A 84 0.79 -16.33 27.03
C PRO A 84 1.16 -15.44 28.23
N GLY A 85 0.94 -15.92 29.47
CA GLY A 85 1.31 -15.19 30.69
C GLY A 85 2.70 -15.49 31.21
N SER A 86 3.54 -16.21 30.45
CA SER A 86 4.88 -16.57 30.93
C SER A 86 5.89 -15.42 30.76
N VAL A 87 6.98 -15.48 31.57
CA VAL A 87 8.07 -14.51 31.47
C VAL A 87 8.72 -14.55 30.11
N GLY A 88 8.82 -13.36 29.47
CA GLY A 88 9.38 -13.21 28.13
C GLY A 88 8.34 -13.21 27.00
N ILE A 89 7.07 -13.21 27.34
CA ILE A 89 5.96 -12.93 26.43
C ILE A 89 5.38 -11.56 26.79
N ASP A 90 5.72 -10.53 26.01
CA ASP A 90 5.17 -9.19 26.19
C ASP A 90 3.72 -9.13 25.71
N GLU A 91 2.98 -8.11 26.16
CA GLU A 91 1.65 -7.78 25.61
C GLU A 91 1.78 -7.17 24.22
N PHE A 92 0.97 -7.65 23.29
CA PHE A 92 0.84 -7.14 21.93
C PHE A 92 -0.54 -7.50 21.37
N ASP A 93 -0.94 -6.83 20.29
CA ASP A 93 -2.21 -7.06 19.61
C ASP A 93 -2.01 -7.51 18.15
N SER A 94 -3.12 -7.86 17.49
CA SER A 94 -3.13 -7.98 16.03
C SER A 94 -2.66 -6.67 15.40
N LEU A 95 -1.95 -6.77 14.28
CA LEU A 95 -1.34 -5.68 13.53
C LEU A 95 -0.10 -5.03 14.17
N ASP A 96 0.34 -5.53 15.34
CA ASP A 96 1.63 -5.13 15.89
C ASP A 96 2.80 -5.84 15.18
N TYR A 97 3.92 -5.13 15.07
CA TYR A 97 5.19 -5.74 14.72
C TYR A 97 5.82 -6.30 15.97
N ILE A 98 6.17 -7.58 15.91
CA ILE A 98 6.69 -8.33 17.06
C ILE A 98 8.00 -9.05 16.72
N ALA A 99 8.97 -8.96 17.63
CA ALA A 99 10.15 -9.78 17.60
C ALA A 99 9.83 -11.10 18.31
N VAL A 100 9.99 -12.21 17.61
CA VAL A 100 9.69 -13.54 18.14
C VAL A 100 10.91 -14.42 18.14
N MET A 101 11.04 -15.24 19.17
CA MET A 101 12.00 -16.32 19.24
C MET A 101 11.27 -17.65 19.46
N GLY A 102 11.61 -18.66 18.68
CA GLY A 102 10.96 -19.95 18.78
C GLY A 102 11.56 -21.00 17.86
N ASP A 103 10.96 -22.17 17.85
CA ASP A 103 11.39 -23.31 17.04
C ASP A 103 10.31 -23.60 15.96
N ILE A 104 10.75 -23.79 14.73
CA ILE A 104 9.89 -24.18 13.61
C ILE A 104 9.59 -25.68 13.70
N THR A 105 8.32 -26.01 13.69
CA THR A 105 7.82 -27.40 13.71
C THR A 105 6.87 -27.63 12.53
N SER A 106 6.50 -28.86 12.27
CA SER A 106 5.48 -29.22 11.29
C SER A 106 4.21 -29.68 11.98
N PHE A 107 3.06 -29.16 11.55
CA PHE A 107 1.75 -29.61 11.99
C PHE A 107 0.82 -29.84 10.80
N GLN A 108 0.34 -31.05 10.61
CA GLN A 108 -0.49 -31.45 9.47
C GLN A 108 0.11 -31.11 8.10
N GLY A 109 1.44 -31.16 7.99
CA GLY A 109 2.18 -30.87 6.73
C GLY A 109 2.48 -29.40 6.51
N ASN A 110 2.06 -28.48 7.39
CA ASN A 110 2.38 -27.06 7.32
C ASN A 110 3.41 -26.69 8.40
N LEU A 111 4.26 -25.71 8.09
CA LEU A 111 5.18 -25.15 9.08
C LEU A 111 4.41 -24.37 10.14
N GLN A 112 4.84 -24.47 11.38
CA GLN A 112 4.30 -23.75 12.50
C GLN A 112 5.40 -23.33 13.46
N LEU A 113 5.38 -22.08 13.91
CA LEU A 113 6.32 -21.58 14.91
C LEU A 113 5.81 -21.83 16.32
N ASN A 114 6.55 -22.58 17.13
CA ASN A 114 6.36 -22.63 18.56
C ASN A 114 7.10 -21.47 19.23
N VAL A 115 6.36 -20.42 19.58
CA VAL A 115 6.92 -19.19 20.13
C VAL A 115 7.30 -19.41 21.59
N LYS A 116 8.53 -19.02 21.94
CA LYS A 116 9.05 -19.06 23.31
C LYS A 116 9.21 -17.70 23.94
N ARG A 117 9.43 -16.67 23.11
CA ARG A 117 9.54 -15.27 23.54
C ARG A 117 8.95 -14.35 22.50
N VAL A 118 8.34 -13.28 22.98
CA VAL A 118 7.78 -12.19 22.15
C VAL A 118 8.14 -10.87 22.78
N ARG A 119 8.51 -9.91 21.94
CA ARG A 119 8.65 -8.50 22.30
C ARG A 119 7.94 -7.63 21.23
N LYS A 120 7.13 -6.67 21.67
CA LYS A 120 6.60 -5.64 20.78
C LYS A 120 7.75 -4.76 20.26
N VAL A 121 7.75 -4.44 18.96
CA VAL A 121 8.80 -3.66 18.28
C VAL A 121 8.35 -2.22 18.14
N GLN A 122 9.28 -1.29 18.19
CA GLN A 122 9.01 0.14 18.03
C GLN A 122 9.25 0.57 16.58
N GLU A 123 8.61 1.67 16.18
CA GLU A 123 8.88 2.31 14.88
C GLU A 123 10.38 2.63 14.74
N GLY A 124 10.96 2.29 13.59
CA GLY A 124 12.41 2.43 13.31
C GLY A 124 13.25 1.19 13.59
N GLU A 125 12.72 0.16 14.27
CA GLU A 125 13.40 -1.14 14.44
C GLU A 125 13.18 -2.09 13.26
N TYR A 126 12.24 -1.76 12.36
CA TYR A 126 11.86 -2.57 11.19
C TYR A 126 11.63 -1.69 9.96
N ASP A 127 11.72 -2.27 8.76
CA ASP A 127 11.31 -1.64 7.52
C ASP A 127 9.96 -2.24 7.09
N PRO A 128 8.87 -1.47 6.98
CA PRO A 128 7.57 -1.96 6.53
C PRO A 128 7.61 -2.75 5.21
N LYS A 129 8.56 -2.43 4.32
CA LYS A 129 8.78 -3.13 3.03
C LYS A 129 9.10 -4.61 3.19
N ASP A 130 9.53 -5.04 4.36
CA ASP A 130 9.83 -6.45 4.64
C ASP A 130 8.60 -7.26 5.05
N TYR A 131 7.45 -6.60 5.30
CA TYR A 131 6.25 -7.25 5.88
C TYR A 131 4.99 -7.02 5.08
N LEU A 132 4.95 -5.96 4.27
CA LEU A 132 3.80 -5.53 3.50
C LEU A 132 4.08 -5.70 2.00
N PRO A 133 3.05 -5.92 1.18
CA PRO A 133 3.20 -5.78 -0.24
C PRO A 133 3.52 -4.30 -0.57
N VAL A 134 4.50 -4.06 -1.41
CA VAL A 134 4.96 -2.72 -1.82
C VAL A 134 5.10 -2.70 -3.33
N SER A 135 4.85 -1.55 -3.96
CA SER A 135 5.10 -1.35 -5.38
C SER A 135 6.52 -1.77 -5.78
N ASP A 136 6.66 -2.45 -6.88
CA ASP A 136 7.97 -2.77 -7.49
C ASP A 136 8.68 -1.53 -8.03
N LYS A 137 7.95 -0.41 -8.20
CA LYS A 137 8.46 0.87 -8.69
C LYS A 137 8.98 1.73 -7.53
N ASP A 138 9.91 2.61 -7.83
CA ASP A 138 10.41 3.59 -6.86
C ASP A 138 9.31 4.62 -6.55
N ILE A 139 8.84 4.62 -5.30
CA ILE A 139 7.73 5.47 -4.84
C ILE A 139 8.12 6.96 -4.92
N ASP A 140 9.36 7.31 -4.57
CA ASP A 140 9.82 8.69 -4.61
C ASP A 140 9.94 9.19 -6.06
N GLN A 141 10.45 8.35 -6.96
CA GLN A 141 10.48 8.66 -8.38
C GLN A 141 9.07 8.85 -8.97
N MET A 142 8.12 7.97 -8.65
CA MET A 142 6.73 8.11 -9.09
C MET A 142 6.12 9.43 -8.62
N TYR A 143 6.42 9.83 -7.38
CA TYR A 143 5.91 11.08 -6.83
C TYR A 143 6.51 12.30 -7.51
N GLU A 144 7.81 12.29 -7.85
CA GLU A 144 8.43 13.35 -8.65
C GLU A 144 7.83 13.43 -10.06
N GLU A 145 7.50 12.31 -10.68
CA GLU A 145 6.79 12.29 -11.97
C GLU A 145 5.39 12.91 -11.85
N LEU A 146 4.66 12.61 -10.77
CA LEU A 146 3.36 13.22 -10.48
C LEU A 146 3.49 14.75 -10.32
N LYS A 147 4.47 15.21 -9.55
CA LYS A 147 4.76 16.67 -9.41
C LYS A 147 5.12 17.31 -10.75
N GLY A 148 5.80 16.58 -11.64
CA GLY A 148 6.07 17.03 -13.00
C GLY A 148 4.79 17.28 -13.82
N LEU A 149 3.81 16.38 -13.71
CA LEU A 149 2.49 16.58 -14.34
C LEU A 149 1.75 17.78 -13.73
N ILE A 150 1.75 17.91 -12.40
CA ILE A 150 1.14 19.05 -11.69
C ILE A 150 1.78 20.37 -12.16
N ALA A 151 3.10 20.44 -12.26
CA ALA A 151 3.81 21.63 -12.71
C ALA A 151 3.44 22.02 -14.15
N SER A 152 3.05 21.05 -14.99
CA SER A 152 2.65 21.26 -16.38
C SER A 152 1.26 21.88 -16.56
N ILE A 153 0.42 21.89 -15.51
CA ILE A 153 -0.92 22.48 -15.52
C ILE A 153 -0.81 24.00 -15.69
N LYS A 154 -1.60 24.56 -16.59
CA LYS A 154 -1.59 25.98 -16.96
C LYS A 154 -2.76 26.75 -16.33
N GLU A 155 -3.90 26.08 -16.12
CA GLU A 155 -5.04 26.70 -15.47
C GLU A 155 -4.71 26.95 -13.99
N VAL A 156 -4.74 28.23 -13.60
CA VAL A 156 -4.17 28.70 -12.33
C VAL A 156 -4.88 28.14 -11.09
N HIS A 157 -6.19 27.95 -11.14
CA HIS A 157 -6.95 27.45 -10.01
C HIS A 157 -6.80 25.94 -9.84
N LEU A 158 -6.78 25.17 -10.94
CA LEU A 158 -6.52 23.73 -10.91
C LEU A 158 -5.10 23.45 -10.42
N LYS A 159 -4.12 24.22 -10.91
CA LYS A 159 -2.74 24.10 -10.45
C LYS A 159 -2.62 24.37 -8.97
N LYS A 160 -3.18 25.49 -8.48
CA LYS A 160 -3.18 25.84 -7.06
C LYS A 160 -3.86 24.78 -6.20
N LEU A 161 -4.98 24.21 -6.69
CA LEU A 161 -5.66 23.12 -6.01
C LEU A 161 -4.77 21.89 -5.87
N LEU A 162 -4.12 21.45 -6.94
CA LEU A 162 -3.19 20.32 -6.90
C LEU A 162 -1.99 20.59 -5.99
N GLU A 163 -1.37 21.78 -6.11
CA GLU A 163 -0.22 22.17 -5.28
C GLU A 163 -0.59 22.17 -3.79
N SER A 164 -1.80 22.59 -3.43
CA SER A 164 -2.26 22.62 -2.04
C SER A 164 -2.38 21.24 -1.37
N PHE A 165 -2.50 20.17 -2.14
CA PHE A 165 -2.49 18.78 -1.66
C PHE A 165 -1.10 18.15 -1.76
N PHE A 166 -0.50 18.23 -2.96
CA PHE A 166 0.65 17.39 -3.33
C PHE A 166 2.01 18.09 -3.17
N VAL A 167 2.05 19.39 -2.86
CA VAL A 167 3.29 20.16 -2.74
C VAL A 167 3.38 20.90 -1.41
N GLU A 168 2.27 21.48 -0.94
CA GLU A 168 2.26 22.31 0.25
C GLU A 168 1.91 21.53 1.53
N ASP A 169 1.35 20.32 1.40
CA ASP A 169 0.88 19.47 2.51
C ASP A 169 1.75 18.22 2.63
N ALA A 170 2.79 18.29 3.48
CA ALA A 170 3.75 17.20 3.66
C ALA A 170 3.12 15.93 4.31
N ASP A 171 2.09 16.10 5.15
CA ASP A 171 1.39 14.97 5.76
C ASP A 171 0.53 14.25 4.72
N PHE A 172 -0.11 15.02 3.83
CA PHE A 172 -0.84 14.46 2.71
C PHE A 172 0.10 13.71 1.76
N GLU A 173 1.26 14.27 1.40
CA GLU A 173 2.28 13.61 0.59
C GLU A 173 2.64 12.24 1.20
N LYS A 174 2.98 12.21 2.49
CA LYS A 174 3.36 10.97 3.19
C LYS A 174 2.25 9.93 3.12
N ARG A 175 1.01 10.33 3.39
CA ARG A 175 -0.17 9.44 3.36
C ARG A 175 -0.41 8.90 1.95
N PHE A 176 -0.40 9.76 0.94
CA PHE A 176 -0.65 9.39 -0.45
C PHE A 176 0.39 8.43 -1.01
N LYS A 177 1.68 8.62 -0.67
CA LYS A 177 2.79 7.75 -1.05
C LYS A 177 2.72 6.37 -0.40
N PHE A 178 2.10 6.25 0.76
CA PHE A 178 2.04 5.00 1.53
C PHE A 178 0.75 4.22 1.30
N HIS A 179 -0.31 4.84 0.77
CA HIS A 179 -1.64 4.24 0.68
C HIS A 179 -1.78 3.25 -0.48
N SER A 180 -2.65 2.24 -0.27
CA SER A 180 -3.11 1.32 -1.32
C SER A 180 -4.25 1.93 -2.15
N ALA A 181 -4.45 1.42 -3.35
CA ALA A 181 -5.63 1.75 -4.15
C ALA A 181 -6.79 0.74 -3.97
N ALA A 182 -6.57 -0.37 -3.25
CA ALA A 182 -7.60 -1.39 -3.02
C ALA A 182 -7.27 -2.24 -1.79
N LYS A 183 -8.29 -2.92 -1.25
CA LYS A 183 -8.12 -3.85 -0.12
C LYS A 183 -7.30 -5.10 -0.49
N THR A 184 -7.56 -5.70 -1.66
CA THR A 184 -7.01 -7.03 -2.01
C THR A 184 -6.64 -7.23 -3.47
N VAL A 185 -7.09 -6.38 -4.39
CA VAL A 185 -6.86 -6.52 -5.84
C VAL A 185 -6.38 -5.20 -6.43
N HIS A 186 -5.71 -5.23 -7.58
CA HIS A 186 -5.24 -4.05 -8.32
C HIS A 186 -4.68 -2.94 -7.43
N HIS A 187 -3.36 -2.85 -7.35
CA HIS A 187 -2.69 -1.84 -6.53
C HIS A 187 -3.00 -1.92 -5.01
N GLY A 188 -3.33 -3.12 -4.49
CA GLY A 188 -3.54 -3.41 -3.05
C GLY A 188 -2.24 -3.49 -2.26
N PHE A 189 -1.30 -2.57 -2.48
CA PHE A 189 0.04 -2.54 -1.88
C PHE A 189 0.45 -1.10 -1.52
N VAL A 190 1.48 -0.95 -0.70
CA VAL A 190 2.07 0.35 -0.35
C VAL A 190 2.54 1.05 -1.61
N GLY A 191 2.08 2.29 -1.82
CA GLY A 191 2.33 3.06 -3.04
C GLY A 191 1.34 2.79 -4.17
N GLY A 192 0.37 1.88 -3.96
CA GLY A 192 -0.60 1.50 -5.00
C GLY A 192 -1.48 2.64 -5.46
N LEU A 193 -1.95 3.50 -4.53
CA LEU A 193 -2.76 4.67 -4.88
C LEU A 193 -1.98 5.67 -5.75
N LEU A 194 -0.72 5.92 -5.42
CA LEU A 194 0.16 6.77 -6.22
C LEU A 194 0.43 6.15 -7.58
N GLU A 195 0.77 4.87 -7.65
CA GLU A 195 1.06 4.16 -8.90
C GLU A 195 -0.14 4.20 -9.84
N HIS A 196 -1.33 3.89 -9.35
CA HIS A 196 -2.59 3.96 -10.09
C HIS A 196 -2.89 5.37 -10.60
N SER A 197 -2.93 6.36 -9.69
CA SER A 197 -3.24 7.75 -10.06
C SER A 197 -2.27 8.33 -11.08
N LEU A 198 -0.97 8.02 -10.94
CA LEU A 198 0.04 8.43 -11.91
C LEU A 198 -0.15 7.76 -13.28
N SER A 199 -0.46 6.47 -13.30
CA SER A 199 -0.70 5.72 -14.54
C SER A 199 -1.93 6.26 -15.27
N VAL A 200 -3.04 6.46 -14.57
CA VAL A 200 -4.27 7.05 -15.14
C VAL A 200 -4.01 8.46 -15.66
N ALA A 201 -3.26 9.30 -14.92
CA ALA A 201 -2.92 10.65 -15.35
C ALA A 201 -2.05 10.65 -16.63
N LYS A 202 -1.12 9.70 -16.78
CA LYS A 202 -0.33 9.52 -18.01
C LYS A 202 -1.18 9.10 -19.20
N HIS A 203 -2.13 8.17 -19.02
CA HIS A 203 -3.09 7.81 -20.05
C HIS A 203 -3.93 9.01 -20.48
N CYS A 204 -4.41 9.81 -19.52
CA CYS A 204 -5.17 11.02 -19.77
C CYS A 204 -4.35 12.08 -20.52
N ASP A 205 -3.07 12.25 -20.19
CA ASP A 205 -2.16 13.14 -20.92
C ASP A 205 -1.98 12.72 -22.38
N TYR A 206 -1.81 11.42 -22.61
CA TYR A 206 -1.77 10.86 -23.96
C TYR A 206 -3.08 11.11 -24.73
N PHE A 207 -4.25 10.88 -24.10
CA PHE A 207 -5.55 11.14 -24.75
C PHE A 207 -5.74 12.62 -25.10
N ALA A 208 -5.34 13.54 -24.22
CA ALA A 208 -5.39 14.96 -24.50
C ALA A 208 -4.53 15.35 -25.72
N GLY A 209 -3.42 14.67 -25.93
CA GLY A 209 -2.59 14.83 -27.15
C GLY A 209 -3.26 14.29 -28.42
N CYS A 210 -4.08 13.25 -28.31
CA CYS A 210 -4.79 12.63 -29.43
C CYS A 210 -6.09 13.32 -29.78
N TYR A 211 -6.79 13.91 -28.79
CA TYR A 211 -8.15 14.45 -28.93
C TYR A 211 -8.17 15.94 -28.54
N PRO A 212 -8.01 16.87 -29.52
CA PRO A 212 -7.90 18.31 -29.25
C PRO A 212 -9.14 18.97 -28.58
N MET A 213 -10.28 18.29 -28.54
CA MET A 213 -11.46 18.77 -27.84
C MET A 213 -11.40 18.57 -26.33
N LEU A 214 -10.44 17.80 -25.82
CA LEU A 214 -10.27 17.59 -24.39
C LEU A 214 -9.55 18.77 -23.73
N ASN A 215 -10.09 19.26 -22.63
CA ASN A 215 -9.37 20.16 -21.74
C ASN A 215 -8.34 19.36 -20.93
N ARG A 216 -7.08 19.40 -21.38
CA ARG A 216 -5.96 18.68 -20.79
C ARG A 216 -5.81 18.94 -19.29
N ASP A 217 -5.88 20.21 -18.89
CA ASP A 217 -5.64 20.60 -17.50
C ASP A 217 -6.74 20.06 -16.58
N LEU A 218 -8.00 20.13 -17.01
CA LEU A 218 -9.12 19.53 -16.30
C LEU A 218 -8.99 18.00 -16.22
N LEU A 219 -8.68 17.36 -17.34
CA LEU A 219 -8.57 15.90 -17.42
C LEU A 219 -7.46 15.34 -16.53
N ILE A 220 -6.26 15.92 -16.58
CA ILE A 220 -5.14 15.48 -15.72
C ILE A 220 -5.45 15.75 -14.26
N THR A 221 -6.01 16.91 -13.93
CA THR A 221 -6.41 17.24 -12.56
C THR A 221 -7.44 16.23 -12.04
N ALA A 222 -8.45 15.91 -12.83
CA ALA A 222 -9.45 14.91 -12.48
C ALA A 222 -8.83 13.50 -12.32
N ALA A 223 -7.87 13.12 -13.17
CA ALA A 223 -7.17 11.85 -13.07
C ALA A 223 -6.32 11.74 -11.79
N ILE A 224 -5.70 12.84 -11.35
CA ILE A 224 -4.94 12.82 -10.09
C ILE A 224 -5.86 12.72 -8.87
N PHE A 225 -7.07 13.28 -8.93
CA PHE A 225 -8.01 13.32 -7.81
C PHE A 225 -9.08 12.23 -7.81
N HIS A 226 -9.27 11.46 -8.90
CA HIS A 226 -10.44 10.58 -9.02
C HIS A 226 -10.59 9.61 -7.83
N ASP A 227 -9.49 9.10 -7.35
CA ASP A 227 -9.38 8.10 -6.29
C ASP A 227 -8.87 8.66 -4.94
N ILE A 228 -8.75 9.97 -4.79
CA ILE A 228 -8.21 10.60 -3.58
C ILE A 228 -8.97 10.20 -2.31
N GLY A 229 -10.27 9.92 -2.43
CA GLY A 229 -11.11 9.49 -1.31
C GLY A 229 -10.75 8.14 -0.73
N LYS A 230 -9.95 7.32 -1.42
CA LYS A 230 -9.42 6.05 -0.89
C LYS A 230 -8.53 6.25 0.33
N LEU A 231 -7.96 7.43 0.50
CA LEU A 231 -7.21 7.81 1.71
C LEU A 231 -8.05 7.76 3.00
N GLU A 232 -9.37 7.88 2.90
CA GLU A 232 -10.29 7.80 4.03
C GLU A 232 -11.23 6.59 3.91
N GLU A 233 -11.43 6.05 2.70
CA GLU A 233 -12.23 4.83 2.47
C GLU A 233 -11.58 3.60 3.08
N LEU A 234 -10.24 3.51 2.99
CA LEU A 234 -9.47 2.41 3.52
C LEU A 234 -8.61 2.89 4.69
N SER A 235 -8.50 2.06 5.73
CA SER A 235 -7.50 2.26 6.77
C SER A 235 -6.09 2.06 6.21
N THR A 236 -5.11 2.67 6.85
CA THR A 236 -3.71 2.51 6.42
C THR A 236 -3.19 1.10 6.70
N PHE A 237 -2.15 0.68 5.98
CA PHE A 237 -1.41 -0.51 6.36
C PHE A 237 -0.91 -0.43 7.82
N PRO A 238 -0.84 -1.58 8.53
CA PRO A 238 -0.96 -2.95 8.02
C PRO A 238 -2.39 -3.50 7.92
N GLU A 239 -3.42 -2.78 8.35
CA GLU A 239 -4.80 -3.25 8.34
C GLU A 239 -5.38 -3.31 6.93
N ASN A 240 -5.32 -2.20 6.20
CA ASN A 240 -5.81 -2.04 4.82
C ASN A 240 -7.24 -2.57 4.64
N ASP A 241 -8.16 -2.15 5.49
CA ASP A 241 -9.58 -2.53 5.45
C ASP A 241 -10.49 -1.30 5.31
N TYR A 242 -11.75 -1.53 4.97
CA TYR A 242 -12.73 -0.45 4.86
C TYR A 242 -12.98 0.20 6.22
N THR A 243 -12.95 1.53 6.25
CA THR A 243 -13.40 2.34 7.39
C THR A 243 -14.94 2.39 7.43
N ASP A 244 -15.52 2.89 8.53
CA ASP A 244 -16.96 3.10 8.62
C ASP A 244 -17.44 4.09 7.53
N ASP A 245 -16.72 5.19 7.33
CA ASP A 245 -17.03 6.16 6.27
C ASP A 245 -16.84 5.54 4.87
N GLY A 246 -15.84 4.69 4.70
CA GLY A 246 -15.64 3.93 3.47
C GLY A 246 -16.83 3.04 3.13
N GLN A 247 -17.39 2.35 4.12
CA GLN A 247 -18.58 1.49 3.95
C GLN A 247 -19.86 2.31 3.70
N LEU A 248 -20.00 3.47 4.33
CA LEU A 248 -21.21 4.28 4.27
C LEU A 248 -21.27 5.19 3.04
N LEU A 249 -20.15 5.78 2.66
CA LEU A 249 -20.08 6.82 1.63
C LEU A 249 -19.34 6.38 0.36
N GLY A 250 -18.23 5.63 0.54
CA GLY A 250 -17.33 5.24 -0.54
C GLY A 250 -16.42 6.37 -1.03
N HIS A 251 -15.28 5.99 -1.64
CA HIS A 251 -14.23 6.94 -2.05
C HIS A 251 -14.69 8.04 -3.01
N ILE A 252 -15.66 7.78 -3.89
CA ILE A 252 -16.14 8.76 -4.87
C ILE A 252 -16.75 9.97 -4.17
N ILE A 253 -17.62 9.73 -3.18
CA ILE A 253 -18.26 10.82 -2.42
C ILE A 253 -17.22 11.49 -1.53
N ILE A 254 -16.46 10.72 -0.75
CA ILE A 254 -15.41 11.22 0.13
C ILE A 254 -14.42 12.10 -0.66
N GLY A 255 -13.92 11.63 -1.79
CA GLY A 255 -12.98 12.37 -2.64
C GLY A 255 -13.58 13.66 -3.21
N THR A 256 -14.86 13.61 -3.63
CA THR A 256 -15.59 14.81 -4.10
C THR A 256 -15.71 15.85 -2.99
N GLU A 257 -15.95 15.44 -1.74
CA GLU A 257 -16.02 16.34 -0.58
C GLU A 257 -14.65 16.92 -0.25
N MET A 258 -13.60 16.08 -0.15
CA MET A 258 -12.21 16.52 0.08
C MET A 258 -11.78 17.62 -0.90
N VAL A 259 -12.00 17.38 -2.20
CA VAL A 259 -11.71 18.35 -3.26
C VAL A 259 -12.61 19.60 -3.14
N GLY A 260 -13.89 19.41 -2.85
CA GLY A 260 -14.83 20.50 -2.66
C GLY A 260 -14.46 21.41 -1.48
N ASP A 261 -14.02 20.85 -0.37
CA ASP A 261 -13.58 21.60 0.80
C ASP A 261 -12.33 22.42 0.50
N ARG A 262 -11.34 21.83 -0.16
CA ARG A 262 -10.13 22.54 -0.54
C ARG A 262 -10.41 23.65 -1.56
N ILE A 263 -11.29 23.44 -2.54
CA ILE A 263 -11.74 24.48 -3.49
C ILE A 263 -12.30 25.69 -2.75
N ARG A 264 -13.07 25.49 -1.67
CA ARG A 264 -13.64 26.59 -0.87
C ARG A 264 -12.58 27.49 -0.20
N THR A 265 -11.38 26.98 -0.02
CA THR A 265 -10.26 27.77 0.55
C THR A 265 -9.49 28.56 -0.50
N ILE A 266 -9.70 28.29 -1.80
CA ILE A 266 -9.00 29.00 -2.89
C ILE A 266 -9.87 30.18 -3.35
N PRO A 267 -9.39 31.42 -3.17
CA PRO A 267 -10.13 32.61 -3.61
C PRO A 267 -10.46 32.57 -5.09
N ASP A 268 -11.64 33.05 -5.44
CA ASP A 268 -12.13 33.25 -6.81
C ASP A 268 -12.13 31.98 -7.69
N PHE A 269 -12.13 30.78 -7.10
CA PHE A 269 -12.21 29.55 -7.88
C PHE A 269 -13.49 29.53 -8.72
N PRO A 270 -13.40 29.36 -10.05
CA PRO A 270 -14.57 29.46 -10.93
C PRO A 270 -15.58 28.35 -10.62
N LYS A 271 -16.84 28.73 -10.35
CA LYS A 271 -17.90 27.75 -9.98
C LYS A 271 -18.16 26.71 -11.06
N GLY A 272 -18.09 27.09 -12.35
CA GLY A 272 -18.21 26.16 -13.46
C GLY A 272 -17.11 25.09 -13.44
N LEU A 273 -15.86 25.52 -13.35
CA LEU A 273 -14.69 24.64 -13.29
C LEU A 273 -14.74 23.70 -12.07
N ALA A 274 -15.18 24.20 -10.90
CA ALA A 274 -15.39 23.38 -9.72
C ALA A 274 -16.44 22.27 -9.94
N SER A 275 -17.54 22.60 -10.66
CA SER A 275 -18.58 21.63 -10.98
C SER A 275 -18.12 20.60 -12.00
N GLU A 276 -17.35 21.03 -13.01
CA GLU A 276 -16.78 20.15 -14.04
C GLU A 276 -15.77 19.17 -13.44
N LEU A 277 -14.85 19.63 -12.59
CA LEU A 277 -13.89 18.76 -11.89
C LEU A 277 -14.61 17.74 -11.00
N LYS A 278 -15.55 18.19 -10.16
CA LYS A 278 -16.33 17.27 -9.33
C LYS A 278 -17.15 16.29 -10.14
N HIS A 279 -17.70 16.71 -11.30
CA HIS A 279 -18.40 15.79 -12.20
C HIS A 279 -17.46 14.70 -12.72
N CYS A 280 -16.24 15.03 -13.11
CA CYS A 280 -15.27 14.03 -13.55
C CYS A 280 -14.97 12.99 -12.43
N ILE A 281 -14.82 13.45 -11.17
CA ILE A 281 -14.64 12.55 -10.02
C ILE A 281 -15.88 11.68 -9.79
N LEU A 282 -17.08 12.27 -9.79
CA LEU A 282 -18.35 11.55 -9.60
C LEU A 282 -18.67 10.52 -10.69
N ALA A 283 -18.11 10.67 -11.87
CA ALA A 283 -18.44 9.88 -13.05
C ALA A 283 -17.32 8.93 -13.50
N HIS A 284 -16.19 8.84 -12.77
CA HIS A 284 -14.99 8.14 -13.27
C HIS A 284 -15.18 6.63 -13.46
N HIS A 285 -16.03 5.96 -12.69
CA HIS A 285 -16.36 4.55 -12.94
C HIS A 285 -17.21 4.33 -14.21
N GLY A 286 -17.71 5.39 -14.86
CA GLY A 286 -18.40 5.37 -16.14
C GLY A 286 -19.86 4.94 -16.07
N GLU A 287 -20.17 3.81 -15.44
CA GLU A 287 -21.51 3.24 -15.38
C GLU A 287 -22.08 3.24 -13.94
N LEU A 288 -23.42 3.42 -13.83
CA LEU A 288 -24.10 3.38 -12.53
C LEU A 288 -23.96 2.04 -11.83
N GLU A 289 -23.88 0.96 -12.61
CA GLU A 289 -23.71 -0.41 -12.12
C GLU A 289 -22.36 -0.63 -11.43
N PHE A 290 -21.38 0.20 -11.77
CA PHE A 290 -20.05 0.17 -11.15
C PHE A 290 -19.92 1.14 -9.95
N GLY A 291 -21.04 1.68 -9.48
CA GLY A 291 -21.09 2.56 -8.32
C GLY A 291 -20.89 4.05 -8.64
N SER A 292 -20.78 4.43 -9.92
CA SER A 292 -20.70 5.84 -10.31
C SER A 292 -22.01 6.56 -10.00
N PRO A 293 -22.03 7.65 -9.20
CA PRO A 293 -23.27 8.40 -8.93
C PRO A 293 -23.85 9.08 -10.17
N LYS A 294 -23.04 9.30 -11.19
CA LYS A 294 -23.40 9.93 -12.48
C LYS A 294 -22.67 9.24 -13.62
N LYS A 295 -23.35 9.15 -14.78
CA LYS A 295 -22.66 8.82 -16.04
C LYS A 295 -21.85 10.01 -16.55
N PRO A 296 -20.71 9.76 -17.25
CA PRO A 296 -19.93 10.82 -17.86
C PRO A 296 -20.77 11.71 -18.80
N ALA A 297 -20.79 13.01 -18.53
CA ALA A 297 -21.48 14.02 -19.34
C ALA A 297 -20.51 15.04 -19.96
N LEU A 298 -19.20 14.95 -19.62
CA LEU A 298 -18.12 15.70 -20.23
C LEU A 298 -17.20 14.77 -21.00
N PRO A 299 -16.57 15.23 -22.10
CA PRO A 299 -15.56 14.44 -22.81
C PRO A 299 -14.43 13.99 -21.90
N GLU A 300 -13.99 14.86 -20.97
CA GLU A 300 -12.95 14.57 -19.98
C GLU A 300 -13.38 13.46 -19.01
N ALA A 301 -14.62 13.49 -18.52
CA ALA A 301 -15.14 12.44 -17.64
C ALA A 301 -15.18 11.07 -18.35
N LEU A 302 -15.56 11.07 -19.65
CA LEU A 302 -15.56 9.86 -20.47
C LEU A 302 -14.12 9.34 -20.69
N ALA A 303 -13.20 10.23 -21.04
CA ALA A 303 -11.80 9.87 -21.25
C ALA A 303 -11.16 9.32 -19.96
N LEU A 304 -11.48 9.93 -18.81
CA LEU A 304 -11.02 9.48 -17.50
C LEU A 304 -11.52 8.07 -17.19
N SER A 305 -12.81 7.78 -17.41
CA SER A 305 -13.37 6.46 -17.12
C SER A 305 -12.74 5.34 -17.96
N PHE A 306 -12.36 5.64 -19.21
CA PHE A 306 -11.60 4.68 -20.03
C PHE A 306 -10.16 4.53 -19.56
N ALA A 307 -9.49 5.61 -19.15
CA ALA A 307 -8.12 5.56 -18.65
C ALA A 307 -8.02 4.72 -17.37
N ASP A 308 -8.94 4.92 -16.45
CA ASP A 308 -9.06 4.16 -15.20
C ASP A 308 -9.32 2.67 -15.47
N ASN A 309 -10.30 2.35 -16.32
CA ASN A 309 -10.63 0.98 -16.72
C ASN A 309 -9.45 0.28 -17.43
N ILE A 310 -8.69 0.99 -18.26
CA ILE A 310 -7.49 0.45 -18.91
C ILE A 310 -6.47 0.07 -17.85
N ASP A 311 -6.16 0.97 -16.92
CA ASP A 311 -5.16 0.73 -15.88
C ASP A 311 -5.56 -0.47 -15.01
N ALA A 312 -6.78 -0.51 -14.49
CA ALA A 312 -7.29 -1.60 -13.67
C ALA A 312 -7.24 -2.95 -14.38
N LYS A 313 -7.62 -3.02 -15.68
CA LYS A 313 -7.58 -4.27 -16.45
C LYS A 313 -6.17 -4.71 -16.79
N MET A 314 -5.28 -3.77 -17.13
CA MET A 314 -3.90 -4.11 -17.44
C MET A 314 -3.14 -4.54 -16.19
N GLU A 315 -3.45 -3.97 -15.02
CA GLU A 315 -2.92 -4.44 -13.76
C GLU A 315 -3.39 -5.86 -13.43
N THR A 316 -4.68 -6.19 -13.65
CA THR A 316 -5.18 -7.56 -13.55
C THR A 316 -4.38 -8.52 -14.42
N VAL A 317 -4.08 -8.14 -15.66
CA VAL A 317 -3.28 -8.96 -16.57
C VAL A 317 -1.84 -9.11 -16.05
N ARG A 318 -1.26 -8.05 -15.48
CA ARG A 318 0.07 -8.10 -14.86
C ARG A 318 0.09 -9.10 -13.71
N GLU A 319 -0.88 -9.03 -12.79
CA GLU A 319 -0.99 -9.94 -11.65
C GLU A 319 -1.15 -11.41 -12.09
N ILE A 320 -1.99 -11.68 -13.10
CA ILE A 320 -2.13 -13.03 -13.66
C ILE A 320 -0.78 -13.59 -14.12
N PHE A 321 0.07 -12.74 -14.69
CA PHE A 321 1.34 -13.17 -15.27
C PHE A 321 2.55 -13.07 -14.33
N ASN A 322 2.45 -12.47 -13.16
CA ASN A 322 3.58 -12.29 -12.23
C ASN A 322 4.25 -13.63 -11.85
N ASN A 323 3.47 -14.69 -11.65
CA ASN A 323 3.96 -16.03 -11.29
C ASN A 323 4.00 -17.01 -12.45
N VAL A 324 3.85 -16.54 -13.69
CA VAL A 324 3.82 -17.38 -14.90
C VAL A 324 5.10 -17.16 -15.69
N PRO A 325 5.91 -18.22 -15.94
CA PRO A 325 7.13 -18.12 -16.75
C PRO A 325 6.88 -17.43 -18.09
N GLU A 326 7.83 -16.60 -18.54
CA GLU A 326 7.69 -15.82 -19.78
C GLU A 326 7.42 -16.66 -21.04
N ASN A 327 7.92 -17.89 -21.06
CA ASN A 327 7.73 -18.83 -22.18
C ASN A 327 6.44 -19.64 -22.10
N ASN A 328 5.66 -19.50 -21.02
CA ASN A 328 4.39 -20.18 -20.87
C ASN A 328 3.30 -19.48 -21.70
N GLN A 329 2.76 -20.18 -22.67
CA GLN A 329 1.67 -19.75 -23.55
C GLN A 329 0.35 -20.51 -23.29
N GLU A 330 0.24 -21.18 -22.16
CA GLU A 330 -0.99 -21.84 -21.76
C GLU A 330 -2.05 -20.83 -21.31
N TRP A 331 -3.31 -21.24 -21.40
CA TRP A 331 -4.43 -20.47 -20.90
C TRP A 331 -4.39 -20.44 -19.36
N GLN A 332 -4.49 -19.24 -18.77
CA GLN A 332 -4.40 -19.02 -17.32
C GLN A 332 -5.74 -19.21 -16.58
N GLY A 333 -6.78 -19.66 -17.29
CA GLY A 333 -8.12 -19.81 -16.73
C GLY A 333 -9.00 -18.58 -16.89
N TYR A 334 -10.28 -18.73 -16.53
CA TYR A 334 -11.27 -17.66 -16.63
C TYR A 334 -11.08 -16.64 -15.50
N ASN A 335 -10.86 -15.38 -15.87
CA ASN A 335 -10.80 -14.27 -14.92
C ASN A 335 -12.13 -13.49 -14.96
N ARG A 336 -12.77 -13.30 -13.79
CA ARG A 336 -14.09 -12.66 -13.68
C ARG A 336 -14.05 -11.16 -14.01
N LEU A 337 -12.94 -10.47 -13.69
CA LEU A 337 -12.81 -9.02 -13.93
C LEU A 337 -12.58 -8.70 -15.40
N LEU A 338 -11.94 -9.63 -16.12
CA LEU A 338 -11.73 -9.52 -17.56
C LEU A 338 -12.85 -10.18 -18.37
N GLU A 339 -13.72 -10.96 -17.73
CA GLU A 339 -14.78 -11.78 -18.34
C GLU A 339 -14.24 -12.67 -19.47
N SER A 340 -13.00 -13.12 -19.34
CA SER A 340 -12.29 -13.87 -20.40
C SER A 340 -11.21 -14.76 -19.83
N ASN A 341 -10.76 -15.73 -20.66
CA ASN A 341 -9.50 -16.43 -20.47
C ASN A 341 -8.36 -15.61 -21.08
N ILE A 342 -7.22 -15.58 -20.40
CA ILE A 342 -6.03 -14.84 -20.83
C ILE A 342 -4.88 -15.82 -21.06
N ARG A 343 -4.07 -15.56 -22.08
CA ARG A 343 -2.79 -16.22 -22.30
C ARG A 343 -1.78 -15.24 -22.87
N ARG A 344 -0.49 -15.53 -22.73
CA ARG A 344 0.55 -14.73 -23.40
C ARG A 344 0.51 -14.97 -24.92
N SER A 345 0.75 -13.92 -25.69
CA SER A 345 1.03 -14.07 -27.13
C SER A 345 2.38 -14.76 -27.33
N GLY A 346 2.52 -15.51 -28.45
CA GLY A 346 3.81 -16.06 -28.84
C GLY A 346 4.80 -14.94 -29.13
N LYS A 347 6.07 -15.11 -28.73
CA LYS A 347 7.16 -14.26 -29.27
C LYS A 347 7.31 -14.63 -30.75
N LEU A 348 7.18 -13.63 -31.63
CA LEU A 348 7.47 -13.74 -33.06
C LEU A 348 8.97 -13.88 -33.29
#